data_51ef67762eafff9b4f3a494044b17d90
#
_entry.id   51ef67762eafff9b4f3a494044b17d90
#
_cell.length_a   1.000
_cell.length_b   1.000
_cell.length_c   1.000
_cell.angle_alpha   90.00
_cell.angle_beta   90.00
_cell.angle_gamma   90.00
#
_symmetry.space_group_name_H-M   'P 1'
#
loop_
_entity.id
_entity.type
_entity.pdbx_description
1 polymer ?
#
loop_
_entity_poly.entity_id
_entity_poly.type
_entity_poly.pdbx_seq_one_letter_code
_entity_poly.pdbx_strand_id
1 'polypeptide(L)'
;MSPDSPQRRRLLTSLLGVSGSLLLPPLHAAPAALITRAIPSSGEAIPVIGLGSWITFNVGRDPQARAECAAVMRQFFAGGGRLIDSSPMYGSAQDVIGEALAAIKPARLFSADKVWISGGARGPGQIETSRRLWRVPRFDLLQVHNLLSWQEHLPQLLAMKREGRLRYVGITTSEGRRHAEIENIMASQPIDFVQVSYNALDRDVEQRILPLARERRIGVIVNRPFRQGDLTQALAGKPLPGWGAEIGCSTWAQALLKFIVAHPAVTCAIPATSNVNHVRENLLAGSGRLPDEALRKRIALDAGRLA
;
A
#
# COMPACT_ATOMS: atom_id res chain seq x y z
N MET A 1 99.51 -1.16 -3.03
CA MET A 1 99.27 -1.54 -4.45
C MET A 1 97.75 -1.40 -4.69
N SER A 2 97.40 -0.41 -5.52
CA SER A 2 96.10 -0.20 -6.17
C SER A 2 95.66 -1.42 -6.95
N PRO A 3 94.47 -1.46 -7.58
CA PRO A 3 93.55 -0.33 -7.89
C PRO A 3 92.03 -0.64 -7.81
N ASP A 4 91.27 0.39 -7.78
CA ASP A 4 90.13 0.76 -8.61
C ASP A 4 89.23 -0.31 -9.23
N SER A 5 87.98 -0.23 -8.92
CA SER A 5 86.93 -0.52 -9.87
C SER A 5 85.67 0.34 -9.63
N PRO A 6 85.21 1.17 -10.59
CA PRO A 6 84.09 2.11 -10.51
C PRO A 6 82.81 1.50 -11.07
N GLN A 7 82.07 0.79 -10.28
CA GLN A 7 80.75 0.27 -10.69
C GLN A 7 79.69 0.32 -9.55
N ARG A 8 79.57 1.44 -8.88
CA ARG A 8 78.44 1.69 -7.96
C ARG A 8 77.86 3.07 -8.17
N ARG A 9 77.46 3.41 -9.35
CA ARG A 9 76.62 4.56 -9.66
C ARG A 9 75.83 4.21 -10.90
N ARG A 10 74.52 3.87 -10.69
CA ARG A 10 73.38 4.05 -11.58
C ARG A 10 72.36 2.96 -11.31
N LEU A 11 71.49 3.18 -10.31
CA LEU A 11 70.20 2.55 -10.19
C LEU A 11 69.41 3.33 -9.14
N LEU A 12 69.15 4.59 -9.46
CA LEU A 12 68.18 5.42 -8.77
C LEU A 12 67.54 6.31 -9.84
N THR A 13 66.59 5.77 -10.56
CA THR A 13 65.58 6.58 -11.28
C THR A 13 64.43 5.69 -11.67
N SER A 14 63.22 6.19 -11.39
CA SER A 14 61.93 5.78 -11.99
C SER A 14 61.12 4.73 -11.24
N LEU A 15 60.62 5.11 -10.07
CA LEU A 15 59.29 4.68 -9.63
C LEU A 15 58.35 5.85 -9.86
N LEU A 16 57.87 6.00 -11.09
CA LEU A 16 56.69 6.80 -11.41
C LEU A 16 55.47 6.04 -10.90
N GLY A 17 54.90 6.52 -9.78
CA GLY A 17 53.67 6.02 -9.24
C GLY A 17 52.52 6.29 -10.20
N VAL A 18 52.01 5.24 -10.83
CA VAL A 18 50.69 5.26 -11.47
C VAL A 18 49.63 5.19 -10.35
N SER A 19 49.19 6.36 -9.90
CA SER A 19 48.01 6.48 -9.04
C SER A 19 46.79 6.16 -9.90
N GLY A 20 46.47 4.89 -10.06
CA GLY A 20 45.23 4.43 -10.62
C GLY A 20 44.09 4.77 -9.64
N SER A 21 43.38 5.87 -9.87
CA SER A 21 42.10 6.14 -9.20
C SER A 21 41.12 5.03 -9.60
N LEU A 22 40.99 4.03 -8.75
CA LEU A 22 39.89 3.08 -8.82
C LEU A 22 38.58 3.86 -8.62
N LEU A 23 37.93 4.25 -9.72
CA LEU A 23 36.56 4.72 -9.74
C LEU A 23 35.69 3.54 -9.27
N LEU A 24 35.45 3.47 -7.95
CA LEU A 24 34.43 2.58 -7.41
C LEU A 24 33.10 3.00 -8.03
N PRO A 25 32.34 2.07 -8.63
CA PRO A 25 31.00 2.39 -9.11
C PRO A 25 30.17 2.92 -7.94
N PRO A 26 29.28 3.91 -8.18
CA PRO A 26 28.44 4.43 -7.12
C PRO A 26 27.67 3.27 -6.49
N LEU A 27 27.86 3.06 -5.20
CA LEU A 27 27.02 2.14 -4.42
C LEU A 27 25.57 2.63 -4.59
N HIS A 28 24.80 1.99 -5.45
CA HIS A 28 23.37 2.16 -5.46
C HIS A 28 22.87 1.64 -4.11
N ALA A 29 22.51 2.55 -3.22
CA ALA A 29 21.89 2.18 -1.97
C ALA A 29 20.69 1.28 -2.29
N ALA A 30 20.67 0.06 -1.74
CA ALA A 30 19.54 -0.83 -1.89
C ALA A 30 18.28 -0.08 -1.49
N PRO A 31 17.15 -0.24 -2.22
CA PRO A 31 15.90 0.42 -1.86
C PRO A 31 15.60 0.15 -0.39
N ALA A 32 15.30 1.20 0.38
CA ALA A 32 14.97 1.04 1.79
C ALA A 32 13.81 0.06 1.92
N ALA A 33 13.96 -0.95 2.78
CA ALA A 33 12.93 -1.96 2.98
C ALA A 33 11.62 -1.32 3.40
N LEU A 34 10.50 -1.80 2.83
CA LEU A 34 9.18 -1.31 3.22
C LEU A 34 8.89 -1.66 4.67
N ILE A 35 8.32 -0.71 5.37
CA ILE A 35 7.74 -0.93 6.71
C ILE A 35 6.60 -1.93 6.55
N THR A 36 6.59 -2.94 7.42
CA THR A 36 5.50 -3.92 7.49
C THR A 36 4.76 -3.80 8.81
N ARG A 37 3.50 -4.19 8.82
CA ARG A 37 2.70 -4.36 10.02
C ARG A 37 2.07 -5.72 10.08
N ALA A 38 2.05 -6.28 11.29
CA ALA A 38 1.35 -7.51 11.54
C ALA A 38 -0.16 -7.30 11.43
N ILE A 39 -0.85 -8.21 10.75
CA ILE A 39 -2.30 -8.36 10.83
C ILE A 39 -2.60 -8.81 12.25
N PRO A 40 -3.38 -8.05 13.04
CA PRO A 40 -3.49 -8.33 14.49
C PRO A 40 -4.09 -9.70 14.84
N SER A 41 -4.95 -10.26 13.97
CA SER A 41 -5.59 -11.58 14.20
C SER A 41 -4.66 -12.76 13.93
N SER A 42 -3.60 -12.62 13.10
CA SER A 42 -2.75 -13.74 12.66
C SER A 42 -1.26 -13.55 12.93
N GLY A 43 -0.79 -12.31 13.07
CA GLY A 43 0.62 -11.98 13.13
C GLY A 43 1.33 -11.92 11.77
N GLU A 44 0.64 -12.22 10.66
CA GLU A 44 1.24 -12.10 9.32
C GLU A 44 1.61 -10.65 9.03
N ALA A 45 2.86 -10.41 8.65
CA ALA A 45 3.33 -9.07 8.30
C ALA A 45 3.05 -8.73 6.83
N ILE A 46 2.40 -7.59 6.59
CA ILE A 46 2.18 -7.03 5.25
C ILE A 46 2.75 -5.61 5.16
N PRO A 47 3.20 -5.16 3.97
CA PRO A 47 3.63 -3.78 3.76
C PRO A 47 2.52 -2.78 4.09
N VAL A 48 2.89 -1.65 4.68
CA VAL A 48 1.93 -0.60 5.09
C VAL A 48 1.33 0.17 3.91
N ILE A 49 1.86 -0.01 2.69
CA ILE A 49 1.32 0.53 1.45
C ILE A 49 0.87 -0.61 0.55
N GLY A 50 -0.40 -0.62 0.22
CA GLY A 50 -1.05 -1.47 -0.77
C GLY A 50 -1.39 -0.70 -2.05
N LEU A 51 -2.15 -1.32 -2.93
CA LEU A 51 -2.62 -0.75 -4.20
C LEU A 51 -4.14 -0.89 -4.29
N GLY A 52 -4.86 0.25 -4.33
CA GLY A 52 -6.27 0.30 -4.69
C GLY A 52 -6.48 0.30 -6.21
N SER A 53 -7.67 -0.08 -6.65
CA SER A 53 -8.00 -0.20 -8.08
C SER A 53 -9.23 0.60 -8.52
N TRP A 54 -9.94 1.25 -7.60
CA TRP A 54 -11.17 1.99 -7.93
C TRP A 54 -10.90 3.10 -8.93
N ILE A 55 -11.72 3.20 -9.98
CA ILE A 55 -11.60 4.09 -11.14
C ILE A 55 -10.36 3.78 -11.98
N THR A 56 -9.18 3.70 -11.38
CA THR A 56 -7.89 3.65 -12.09
C THR A 56 -7.67 2.38 -12.90
N PHE A 57 -8.35 1.28 -12.56
CA PHE A 57 -8.30 0.01 -13.29
C PHE A 57 -9.59 -0.31 -14.05
N ASN A 58 -10.58 0.59 -14.04
CA ASN A 58 -11.79 0.45 -14.85
C ASN A 58 -11.56 0.94 -16.28
N VAL A 59 -10.71 0.27 -17.01
CA VAL A 59 -10.25 0.67 -18.36
C VAL A 59 -10.89 -0.13 -19.51
N GLY A 60 -11.89 -0.96 -19.18
CA GLY A 60 -12.62 -1.74 -20.19
C GLY A 60 -11.70 -2.71 -20.92
N ARG A 61 -11.78 -2.71 -22.27
CA ARG A 61 -11.00 -3.57 -23.17
C ARG A 61 -9.86 -2.86 -23.89
N ASP A 62 -9.57 -1.62 -23.55
CA ASP A 62 -8.48 -0.84 -24.16
C ASP A 62 -7.14 -1.51 -23.90
N PRO A 63 -6.43 -2.03 -24.93
CA PRO A 63 -5.18 -2.75 -24.74
C PRO A 63 -4.06 -1.88 -24.17
N GLN A 64 -4.01 -0.60 -24.54
CA GLN A 64 -2.99 0.34 -24.07
C GLN A 64 -3.20 0.64 -22.59
N ALA A 65 -4.40 0.98 -22.17
CA ALA A 65 -4.73 1.25 -20.79
C ALA A 65 -4.56 0.00 -19.89
N ARG A 66 -4.85 -1.20 -20.39
CA ARG A 66 -4.56 -2.47 -19.70
C ARG A 66 -3.06 -2.70 -19.53
N ALA A 67 -2.26 -2.40 -20.55
CA ALA A 67 -0.80 -2.51 -20.46
C ALA A 67 -0.21 -1.52 -19.44
N GLU A 68 -0.77 -0.33 -19.32
CA GLU A 68 -0.42 0.67 -18.30
C GLU A 68 -0.77 0.19 -16.89
N CYS A 69 -1.97 -0.37 -16.67
CA CYS A 69 -2.35 -1.02 -15.42
C CYS A 69 -1.37 -2.16 -15.05
N ALA A 70 -0.99 -2.99 -16.02
CA ALA A 70 -0.02 -4.05 -15.80
C ALA A 70 1.37 -3.51 -15.46
N ALA A 71 1.80 -2.39 -16.04
CA ALA A 71 3.06 -1.71 -15.69
C ALA A 71 3.03 -1.17 -14.25
N VAL A 72 1.91 -0.57 -13.83
CA VAL A 72 1.67 -0.15 -12.44
C VAL A 72 1.81 -1.34 -11.47
N MET A 73 1.16 -2.46 -11.76
CA MET A 73 1.24 -3.66 -10.92
C MET A 73 2.65 -4.27 -10.90
N ARG A 74 3.36 -4.31 -12.04
CA ARG A 74 4.77 -4.76 -12.08
C ARG A 74 5.65 -3.91 -11.16
N GLN A 75 5.54 -2.59 -11.27
CA GLN A 75 6.30 -1.67 -10.43
C GLN A 75 5.95 -1.83 -8.94
N PHE A 76 4.66 -2.04 -8.63
CA PHE A 76 4.19 -2.26 -7.26
C PHE A 76 4.83 -3.51 -6.64
N PHE A 77 4.79 -4.65 -7.32
CA PHE A 77 5.41 -5.88 -6.84
C PHE A 77 6.95 -5.80 -6.81
N ALA A 78 7.57 -5.20 -7.83
CA ALA A 78 9.02 -4.99 -7.87
C ALA A 78 9.52 -4.12 -6.71
N GLY A 79 8.71 -3.15 -6.27
CA GLY A 79 8.98 -2.31 -5.11
C GLY A 79 8.61 -2.96 -3.75
N GLY A 80 8.24 -4.24 -3.73
CA GLY A 80 7.94 -5.00 -2.49
C GLY A 80 6.49 -4.91 -2.01
N GLY A 81 5.60 -4.28 -2.79
CA GLY A 81 4.16 -4.27 -2.49
C GLY A 81 3.54 -5.66 -2.54
N ARG A 82 2.45 -5.88 -1.82
CA ARG A 82 1.78 -7.20 -1.74
C ARG A 82 0.28 -7.13 -1.83
N LEU A 83 -0.37 -6.20 -1.10
CA LEU A 83 -1.83 -6.10 -1.03
C LEU A 83 -2.38 -5.31 -2.21
N ILE A 84 -3.25 -5.95 -3.00
CA ILE A 84 -4.09 -5.30 -4.01
C ILE A 84 -5.54 -5.41 -3.57
N ASP A 85 -6.27 -4.27 -3.61
CA ASP A 85 -7.68 -4.19 -3.24
C ASP A 85 -8.55 -3.84 -4.45
N SER A 86 -9.61 -4.61 -4.66
CA SER A 86 -10.61 -4.37 -5.69
C SER A 86 -12.04 -4.66 -5.20
N SER A 87 -12.99 -4.62 -6.13
CA SER A 87 -14.40 -4.91 -5.87
C SER A 87 -15.14 -5.23 -7.18
N PRO A 88 -16.17 -6.10 -7.16
CA PRO A 88 -17.08 -6.27 -8.28
C PRO A 88 -17.81 -4.98 -8.71
N MET A 89 -17.85 -3.97 -7.83
CA MET A 89 -18.38 -2.64 -8.13
C MET A 89 -17.50 -1.82 -9.10
N TYR A 90 -16.23 -2.20 -9.29
CA TYR A 90 -15.22 -1.37 -9.97
C TYR A 90 -15.12 -1.67 -11.48
N GLY A 91 -16.24 -2.03 -12.12
CA GLY A 91 -16.29 -2.27 -13.55
C GLY A 91 -15.34 -3.39 -14.01
N SER A 92 -14.41 -3.06 -14.92
CA SER A 92 -13.45 -4.03 -15.48
C SER A 92 -12.24 -4.31 -14.58
N ALA A 93 -12.11 -3.66 -13.42
CA ALA A 93 -10.90 -3.70 -12.61
C ALA A 93 -10.45 -5.13 -12.23
N GLN A 94 -11.39 -6.00 -11.87
CA GLN A 94 -11.06 -7.40 -11.50
C GLN A 94 -10.46 -8.19 -12.66
N ASP A 95 -11.00 -8.06 -13.86
CA ASP A 95 -10.49 -8.72 -15.08
C ASP A 95 -9.11 -8.16 -15.47
N VAL A 96 -8.93 -6.85 -15.40
CA VAL A 96 -7.64 -6.18 -15.66
C VAL A 96 -6.57 -6.67 -14.69
N ILE A 97 -6.90 -6.77 -13.40
CA ILE A 97 -5.99 -7.32 -12.37
C ILE A 97 -5.62 -8.77 -12.70
N GLY A 98 -6.62 -9.62 -13.01
CA GLY A 98 -6.37 -11.03 -13.29
C GLY A 98 -5.50 -11.25 -14.53
N GLU A 99 -5.69 -10.45 -15.59
CA GLU A 99 -4.84 -10.47 -16.78
C GLU A 99 -3.38 -10.08 -16.43
N ALA A 100 -3.21 -9.00 -15.69
CA ALA A 100 -1.89 -8.57 -15.26
C ALA A 100 -1.21 -9.59 -14.32
N LEU A 101 -1.93 -10.20 -13.38
CA LEU A 101 -1.39 -11.22 -12.48
C LEU A 101 -0.93 -12.46 -13.23
N ALA A 102 -1.66 -12.89 -14.26
CA ALA A 102 -1.27 -14.02 -15.09
C ALA A 102 0.05 -13.80 -15.86
N ALA A 103 0.32 -12.56 -16.25
CA ALA A 103 1.56 -12.17 -16.92
C ALA A 103 2.73 -11.94 -15.94
N ILE A 104 2.46 -11.33 -14.78
CA ILE A 104 3.49 -10.93 -13.79
C ILE A 104 3.90 -12.12 -12.92
N LYS A 105 2.96 -12.96 -12.50
CA LYS A 105 3.14 -14.10 -11.57
C LYS A 105 3.95 -13.69 -10.32
N PRO A 106 3.46 -12.74 -9.52
CA PRO A 106 4.22 -12.24 -8.39
C PRO A 106 4.47 -13.35 -7.35
N ALA A 107 5.66 -13.37 -6.77
CA ALA A 107 6.02 -14.37 -5.74
C ALA A 107 5.18 -14.23 -4.47
N ARG A 108 4.66 -13.04 -4.20
CA ARG A 108 3.82 -12.75 -3.03
C ARG A 108 2.69 -11.82 -3.42
N LEU A 109 1.47 -12.30 -3.34
CA LEU A 109 0.22 -11.55 -3.50
C LEU A 109 -0.58 -11.65 -2.20
N PHE A 110 -1.16 -10.54 -1.78
CA PHE A 110 -2.27 -10.50 -0.82
C PHE A 110 -3.48 -9.95 -1.56
N SER A 111 -4.39 -10.82 -1.95
CA SER A 111 -5.58 -10.49 -2.73
C SER A 111 -6.73 -10.08 -1.81
N ALA A 112 -7.14 -8.82 -1.86
CA ALA A 112 -8.27 -8.28 -1.14
C ALA A 112 -9.39 -7.91 -2.11
N ASP A 113 -10.56 -8.49 -1.92
CA ASP A 113 -11.74 -8.19 -2.74
C ASP A 113 -12.99 -8.07 -1.87
N LYS A 114 -14.14 -7.89 -2.49
CA LYS A 114 -15.38 -7.58 -1.77
C LYS A 114 -16.55 -8.40 -2.33
N VAL A 115 -17.58 -8.56 -1.51
CA VAL A 115 -18.92 -8.94 -1.98
C VAL A 115 -19.81 -7.72 -2.01
N TRP A 116 -20.45 -7.48 -3.15
CA TRP A 116 -21.31 -6.31 -3.38
C TRP A 116 -22.50 -6.69 -4.25
N ILE A 117 -23.50 -7.29 -3.64
CA ILE A 117 -24.76 -7.70 -4.26
C ILE A 117 -25.85 -7.77 -3.20
N SER A 118 -27.07 -7.39 -3.53
CA SER A 118 -28.18 -7.50 -2.60
C SER A 118 -28.64 -8.96 -2.47
N GLY A 119 -28.90 -9.39 -1.24
CA GLY A 119 -29.38 -10.74 -0.92
C GLY A 119 -28.28 -11.79 -0.88
N GLY A 120 -28.20 -12.51 0.22
CA GLY A 120 -27.14 -13.48 0.53
C GLY A 120 -27.07 -14.65 -0.44
N ALA A 121 -28.19 -15.09 -0.98
CA ALA A 121 -28.22 -16.23 -1.93
C ALA A 121 -27.35 -16.02 -3.18
N ARG A 122 -27.14 -14.77 -3.60
CA ARG A 122 -26.33 -14.41 -4.77
C ARG A 122 -24.86 -14.19 -4.48
N GLY A 123 -24.50 -14.04 -3.22
CA GLY A 123 -23.13 -13.76 -2.76
C GLY A 123 -22.10 -14.80 -3.25
N PRO A 124 -22.33 -16.10 -3.02
CA PRO A 124 -21.39 -17.15 -3.45
C PRO A 124 -21.09 -17.13 -4.96
N GLY A 125 -22.12 -16.90 -5.79
CA GLY A 125 -21.95 -16.80 -7.25
C GLY A 125 -21.13 -15.59 -7.67
N GLN A 126 -21.30 -14.43 -7.02
CA GLN A 126 -20.50 -13.23 -7.27
C GLN A 126 -19.04 -13.45 -6.83
N ILE A 127 -18.80 -14.03 -5.65
CA ILE A 127 -17.45 -14.33 -5.15
C ILE A 127 -16.71 -15.26 -6.10
N GLU A 128 -17.37 -16.31 -6.60
CA GLU A 128 -16.76 -17.25 -7.54
C GLU A 128 -16.47 -16.57 -8.89
N THR A 129 -17.32 -15.68 -9.36
CA THR A 129 -17.07 -14.86 -10.56
C THR A 129 -15.85 -13.95 -10.35
N SER A 130 -15.79 -13.26 -9.22
CA SER A 130 -14.62 -12.42 -8.86
C SER A 130 -13.33 -13.24 -8.81
N ARG A 131 -13.36 -14.43 -8.19
CA ARG A 131 -12.20 -15.33 -8.10
C ARG A 131 -11.68 -15.73 -9.48
N ARG A 132 -12.59 -16.05 -10.42
CA ARG A 132 -12.23 -16.38 -11.81
C ARG A 132 -11.66 -15.19 -12.55
N LEU A 133 -12.24 -14.00 -12.40
CA LEU A 133 -11.72 -12.76 -13.00
C LEU A 133 -10.31 -12.44 -12.49
N TRP A 134 -10.05 -12.58 -11.21
CA TRP A 134 -8.72 -12.41 -10.62
C TRP A 134 -7.73 -13.53 -10.97
N ARG A 135 -8.21 -14.69 -11.47
CA ARG A 135 -7.40 -15.89 -11.76
C ARG A 135 -6.61 -16.38 -10.54
N VAL A 136 -7.20 -16.28 -9.35
CA VAL A 136 -6.59 -16.74 -8.08
C VAL A 136 -7.27 -18.03 -7.59
N PRO A 137 -6.55 -18.92 -6.88
CA PRO A 137 -7.14 -20.13 -6.33
C PRO A 137 -8.13 -19.81 -5.19
N ARG A 138 -7.86 -18.77 -4.40
CA ARG A 138 -8.72 -18.23 -3.35
C ARG A 138 -8.31 -16.78 -3.07
N PHE A 139 -9.19 -16.00 -2.44
CA PHE A 139 -8.83 -14.70 -1.90
C PHE A 139 -8.13 -14.81 -0.54
N ASP A 140 -7.25 -13.87 -0.24
CA ASP A 140 -6.73 -13.70 1.11
C ASP A 140 -7.78 -13.01 1.99
N LEU A 141 -8.38 -11.93 1.53
CA LEU A 141 -9.39 -11.16 2.25
C LEU A 141 -10.63 -10.94 1.38
N LEU A 142 -11.82 -11.24 1.94
CA LEU A 142 -13.09 -10.78 1.40
C LEU A 142 -13.80 -9.88 2.41
N GLN A 143 -14.37 -8.80 1.90
CA GLN A 143 -15.03 -7.78 2.71
C GLN A 143 -16.47 -7.56 2.23
N VAL A 144 -17.40 -7.33 3.15
CA VAL A 144 -18.75 -6.88 2.78
C VAL A 144 -18.66 -5.40 2.41
N HIS A 145 -18.90 -5.10 1.12
CA HIS A 145 -18.72 -3.76 0.56
C HIS A 145 -19.84 -2.81 0.95
N ASN A 146 -19.49 -1.71 1.59
CA ASN A 146 -20.43 -0.68 2.07
C ASN A 146 -21.55 -1.25 2.96
N LEU A 147 -21.27 -2.35 3.66
CA LEU A 147 -22.22 -3.08 4.51
C LEU A 147 -23.51 -3.51 3.78
N LEU A 148 -23.47 -3.67 2.45
CA LEU A 148 -24.63 -4.09 1.66
C LEU A 148 -25.03 -5.52 2.05
N SER A 149 -26.24 -5.72 2.56
CA SER A 149 -26.75 -7.04 3.04
C SER A 149 -25.75 -7.76 3.96
N TRP A 150 -25.07 -7.03 4.84
CA TRP A 150 -24.00 -7.60 5.67
C TRP A 150 -24.49 -8.72 6.60
N GLN A 151 -25.73 -8.62 7.09
CA GLN A 151 -26.34 -9.66 7.94
C GLN A 151 -26.42 -11.02 7.27
N GLU A 152 -26.50 -11.01 5.93
CA GLU A 152 -26.55 -12.24 5.12
C GLU A 152 -25.15 -12.67 4.63
N HIS A 153 -24.32 -11.73 4.19
CA HIS A 153 -23.01 -12.03 3.64
C HIS A 153 -21.95 -12.35 4.70
N LEU A 154 -21.93 -11.65 5.83
CA LEU A 154 -20.89 -11.84 6.82
C LEU A 154 -20.85 -13.27 7.39
N PRO A 155 -21.99 -13.89 7.77
CA PRO A 155 -22.00 -15.32 8.17
C PRO A 155 -21.46 -16.26 7.11
N GLN A 156 -21.72 -16.00 5.82
CA GLN A 156 -21.20 -16.80 4.70
C GLN A 156 -19.68 -16.67 4.58
N LEU A 157 -19.13 -15.45 4.67
CA LEU A 157 -17.69 -15.23 4.62
C LEU A 157 -16.99 -15.89 5.82
N LEU A 158 -17.57 -15.81 7.01
CA LEU A 158 -17.07 -16.50 8.19
C LEU A 158 -17.10 -18.03 8.06
N ALA A 159 -18.13 -18.57 7.41
CA ALA A 159 -18.17 -20.00 7.07
C ALA A 159 -17.05 -20.38 6.08
N MET A 160 -16.86 -19.61 5.02
CA MET A 160 -15.78 -19.82 4.05
C MET A 160 -14.39 -19.77 4.73
N LYS A 161 -14.19 -18.90 5.71
CA LYS A 161 -12.94 -18.83 6.50
C LYS A 161 -12.75 -20.13 7.31
N ARG A 162 -13.77 -20.59 8.02
CA ARG A 162 -13.70 -21.86 8.79
C ARG A 162 -13.37 -23.06 7.92
N GLU A 163 -13.86 -23.06 6.67
CA GLU A 163 -13.62 -24.11 5.68
C GLU A 163 -12.27 -23.98 4.93
N GLY A 164 -11.47 -22.97 5.26
CA GLY A 164 -10.17 -22.72 4.61
C GLY A 164 -10.24 -22.17 3.19
N ARG A 165 -11.44 -21.83 2.70
CA ARG A 165 -11.67 -21.21 1.39
C ARG A 165 -11.38 -19.71 1.35
N LEU A 166 -11.16 -19.10 2.51
CA LEU A 166 -10.84 -17.70 2.72
C LEU A 166 -9.89 -17.59 3.91
N ARG A 167 -8.95 -16.64 3.88
CA ARG A 167 -8.02 -16.46 5.00
C ARG A 167 -8.52 -15.43 6.01
N TYR A 168 -9.04 -14.30 5.53
CA TYR A 168 -9.48 -13.17 6.34
C TYR A 168 -10.84 -12.67 5.89
N VAL A 169 -11.62 -12.20 6.85
CA VAL A 169 -12.95 -11.62 6.64
C VAL A 169 -12.97 -10.18 7.13
N GLY A 170 -13.61 -9.31 6.38
CA GLY A 170 -13.73 -7.90 6.76
C GLY A 170 -15.04 -7.26 6.33
N ILE A 171 -15.15 -5.99 6.71
CA ILE A 171 -16.22 -5.09 6.31
C ILE A 171 -15.64 -3.77 5.84
N THR A 172 -16.37 -3.03 5.01
CA THR A 172 -15.89 -1.74 4.53
C THR A 172 -16.99 -0.71 4.35
N THR A 173 -16.64 0.55 4.60
CA THR A 173 -17.40 1.72 4.17
C THR A 173 -16.45 2.76 3.60
N SER A 174 -17.03 3.83 3.07
CA SER A 174 -16.28 4.99 2.57
C SER A 174 -16.99 6.30 2.95
N GLU A 175 -16.26 7.41 2.90
CA GLU A 175 -16.81 8.76 3.07
C GLU A 175 -17.41 9.03 4.47
N GLY A 176 -16.89 8.40 5.50
CA GLY A 176 -17.41 8.59 6.86
C GLY A 176 -18.83 8.05 7.11
N ARG A 177 -19.35 7.25 6.17
CA ARG A 177 -20.72 6.73 6.27
C ARG A 177 -20.80 5.52 7.19
N ARG A 178 -21.94 5.39 7.90
CA ARG A 178 -22.31 4.21 8.72
C ARG A 178 -21.28 3.86 9.80
N HIS A 179 -20.57 4.82 10.37
CA HIS A 179 -19.55 4.57 11.40
C HIS A 179 -20.15 3.86 12.62
N ALA A 180 -21.34 4.27 13.11
CA ALA A 180 -21.98 3.60 14.25
C ALA A 180 -22.27 2.11 13.97
N GLU A 181 -22.65 1.77 12.74
CA GLU A 181 -22.89 0.39 12.38
C GLU A 181 -21.58 -0.40 12.23
N ILE A 182 -20.51 0.21 11.67
CA ILE A 182 -19.15 -0.34 11.67
C ILE A 182 -18.72 -0.68 13.10
N GLU A 183 -18.87 0.25 14.05
CA GLU A 183 -18.53 0.04 15.45
C GLU A 183 -19.28 -1.13 16.07
N ASN A 184 -20.60 -1.21 15.84
CA ASN A 184 -21.44 -2.31 16.34
C ASN A 184 -20.98 -3.69 15.79
N ILE A 185 -20.64 -3.76 14.50
CA ILE A 185 -20.16 -5.00 13.89
C ILE A 185 -18.77 -5.34 14.44
N MET A 186 -17.85 -4.37 14.53
CA MET A 186 -16.51 -4.58 15.10
C MET A 186 -16.56 -5.06 16.55
N ALA A 187 -17.51 -4.56 17.34
CA ALA A 187 -17.68 -4.95 18.74
C ALA A 187 -18.25 -6.38 18.90
N SER A 188 -19.09 -6.84 17.97
CA SER A 188 -19.89 -8.06 18.12
C SER A 188 -19.47 -9.22 17.21
N GLN A 189 -18.81 -8.95 16.09
CA GLN A 189 -18.49 -9.97 15.08
C GLN A 189 -17.00 -10.31 15.03
N PRO A 190 -16.59 -11.57 14.77
CA PRO A 190 -15.20 -12.01 14.72
C PRO A 190 -14.56 -11.71 13.36
N ILE A 191 -14.51 -10.43 12.96
CA ILE A 191 -13.88 -9.98 11.73
C ILE A 191 -12.39 -9.75 11.91
N ASP A 192 -11.63 -9.89 10.84
CA ASP A 192 -10.17 -9.67 10.83
C ASP A 192 -9.80 -8.27 10.38
N PHE A 193 -10.63 -7.65 9.51
CA PHE A 193 -10.33 -6.35 8.92
C PHE A 193 -11.54 -5.43 8.90
N VAL A 194 -11.26 -4.15 9.05
CA VAL A 194 -12.15 -3.06 8.71
C VAL A 194 -11.47 -2.17 7.68
N GLN A 195 -12.20 -1.76 6.64
CA GLN A 195 -11.71 -0.79 5.67
C GLN A 195 -12.54 0.49 5.74
N VAL A 196 -11.89 1.63 6.00
CA VAL A 196 -12.54 2.92 6.20
C VAL A 196 -11.75 4.04 5.55
N SER A 197 -12.43 5.16 5.26
CA SER A 197 -11.77 6.38 4.80
C SER A 197 -11.05 7.06 5.95
N TYR A 198 -9.78 7.39 5.72
CA TYR A 198 -8.96 8.12 6.67
C TYR A 198 -7.84 8.87 5.93
N ASN A 199 -7.70 10.15 6.22
CA ASN A 199 -6.64 11.00 5.67
C ASN A 199 -6.41 12.22 6.59
N ALA A 200 -5.54 13.13 6.19
CA ALA A 200 -5.17 14.28 7.02
C ALA A 200 -6.34 15.22 7.37
N LEU A 201 -7.42 15.21 6.58
CA LEU A 201 -8.62 16.06 6.79
C LEU A 201 -9.84 15.27 7.29
N ASP A 202 -10.01 14.00 6.85
CA ASP A 202 -11.11 13.12 7.29
C ASP A 202 -10.60 12.22 8.41
N ARG A 203 -10.79 12.64 9.66
CA ARG A 203 -10.17 12.05 10.85
C ARG A 203 -11.16 11.46 11.87
N ASP A 204 -12.44 11.43 11.57
CA ASP A 204 -13.48 10.98 12.51
C ASP A 204 -13.23 9.56 13.04
N VAL A 205 -12.62 8.69 12.24
CA VAL A 205 -12.26 7.32 12.64
C VAL A 205 -11.28 7.27 13.84
N GLU A 206 -10.51 8.33 14.09
CA GLU A 206 -9.61 8.42 15.24
C GLU A 206 -10.35 8.43 16.58
N GLN A 207 -11.62 8.84 16.61
CA GLN A 207 -12.39 8.96 17.84
C GLN A 207 -12.81 7.60 18.40
N ARG A 208 -13.25 6.67 17.54
CA ARG A 208 -13.82 5.39 17.97
C ARG A 208 -13.33 4.19 17.18
N ILE A 209 -13.34 4.22 15.84
CA ILE A 209 -13.04 3.04 15.00
C ILE A 209 -11.59 2.58 15.16
N LEU A 210 -10.62 3.49 15.12
CA LEU A 210 -9.20 3.12 15.28
C LEU A 210 -8.86 2.62 16.70
N PRO A 211 -9.34 3.24 17.80
CA PRO A 211 -9.22 2.66 19.14
C PRO A 211 -9.85 1.27 19.26
N LEU A 212 -11.08 1.09 18.78
CA LEU A 212 -11.79 -0.18 18.82
C LEU A 212 -11.08 -1.27 17.99
N ALA A 213 -10.51 -0.92 16.83
CA ALA A 213 -9.73 -1.84 16.02
C ALA A 213 -8.52 -2.40 16.79
N ARG A 214 -7.83 -1.56 17.57
CA ARG A 214 -6.72 -2.02 18.44
C ARG A 214 -7.20 -2.93 19.56
N GLU A 215 -8.27 -2.53 20.26
CA GLU A 215 -8.88 -3.30 21.34
C GLU A 215 -9.31 -4.69 20.87
N ARG A 216 -9.98 -4.77 19.73
CA ARG A 216 -10.54 -6.00 19.15
C ARG A 216 -9.55 -6.77 18.28
N ARG A 217 -8.31 -6.30 18.12
CA ARG A 217 -7.26 -6.89 17.27
C ARG A 217 -7.70 -7.04 15.81
N ILE A 218 -8.36 -6.01 15.27
CA ILE A 218 -8.84 -5.92 13.90
C ILE A 218 -7.83 -5.10 13.07
N GLY A 219 -7.42 -5.62 11.92
CA GLY A 219 -6.57 -4.90 10.97
C GLY A 219 -7.34 -3.75 10.30
N VAL A 220 -6.68 -2.61 10.10
CA VAL A 220 -7.30 -1.45 9.45
C VAL A 220 -6.69 -1.23 8.09
N ILE A 221 -7.52 -1.29 7.04
CA ILE A 221 -7.18 -0.85 5.70
C ILE A 221 -7.75 0.55 5.49
N VAL A 222 -6.93 1.47 5.01
CA VAL A 222 -7.35 2.85 4.75
C VAL A 222 -7.59 3.06 3.27
N ASN A 223 -8.85 3.34 2.91
CA ASN A 223 -9.22 3.80 1.59
C ASN A 223 -9.27 5.34 1.52
N ARG A 224 -9.34 5.91 0.30
CA ARG A 224 -9.41 7.37 0.03
C ARG A 224 -8.32 8.20 0.74
N PRO A 225 -7.06 7.77 0.75
CA PRO A 225 -5.98 8.48 1.43
C PRO A 225 -5.78 9.90 0.91
N PHE A 226 -6.22 10.17 -0.33
CA PHE A 226 -6.10 11.45 -1.02
C PHE A 226 -7.46 12.09 -1.36
N ARG A 227 -8.58 11.69 -0.71
CA ARG A 227 -9.93 12.17 -1.06
C ARG A 227 -10.23 12.05 -2.57
N GLN A 228 -9.94 10.89 -3.16
CA GLN A 228 -10.07 10.63 -4.61
C GLN A 228 -9.14 11.48 -5.50
N GLY A 229 -8.12 12.09 -4.96
CA GLY A 229 -7.19 12.98 -5.67
C GLY A 229 -7.35 14.45 -5.29
N ASP A 230 -8.45 14.86 -4.67
CA ASP A 230 -8.70 16.26 -4.29
C ASP A 230 -7.56 16.85 -3.47
N LEU A 231 -7.05 16.11 -2.47
CA LEU A 231 -5.94 16.58 -1.64
C LEU A 231 -4.64 16.76 -2.42
N THR A 232 -4.31 15.83 -3.30
CA THR A 232 -3.08 15.95 -4.11
C THR A 232 -3.21 17.05 -5.16
N GLN A 233 -4.41 17.28 -5.69
CA GLN A 233 -4.68 18.37 -6.61
C GLN A 233 -4.61 19.73 -5.92
N ALA A 234 -5.26 19.89 -4.76
CA ALA A 234 -5.23 21.15 -3.98
C ALA A 234 -3.82 21.52 -3.50
N LEU A 235 -2.99 20.52 -3.19
CA LEU A 235 -1.61 20.70 -2.75
C LEU A 235 -0.58 20.71 -3.90
N ALA A 236 -1.03 20.58 -5.16
CA ALA A 236 -0.14 20.61 -6.32
C ALA A 236 0.61 21.94 -6.42
N GLY A 237 1.93 21.88 -6.61
CA GLY A 237 2.78 23.08 -6.67
C GLY A 237 3.00 23.81 -5.35
N LYS A 238 2.37 23.38 -4.25
CA LYS A 238 2.64 23.94 -2.92
C LYS A 238 3.93 23.36 -2.37
N PRO A 239 4.87 24.19 -1.86
CA PRO A 239 6.09 23.67 -1.26
C PRO A 239 5.79 22.85 0.00
N LEU A 240 6.51 21.73 0.15
CA LEU A 240 6.45 20.96 1.38
C LEU A 240 7.20 21.72 2.48
N PRO A 241 6.61 21.92 3.67
CA PRO A 241 7.31 22.60 4.78
C PRO A 241 8.58 21.84 5.21
N GLY A 242 9.49 22.53 5.92
CA GLY A 242 10.80 21.99 6.31
C GLY A 242 10.78 20.64 7.03
N TRP A 243 9.71 20.35 7.76
CA TRP A 243 9.53 19.03 8.40
C TRP A 243 9.46 17.85 7.41
N GLY A 244 9.17 18.12 6.13
CA GLY A 244 9.17 17.06 5.08
C GLY A 244 10.52 16.36 4.99
N ALA A 245 11.63 17.12 5.06
CA ALA A 245 12.97 16.56 5.03
C ALA A 245 13.27 15.66 6.25
N GLU A 246 12.73 15.99 7.42
CA GLU A 246 12.93 15.22 8.65
C GLU A 246 12.39 13.78 8.57
N ILE A 247 11.36 13.57 7.76
CA ILE A 247 10.74 12.27 7.51
C ILE A 247 11.02 11.73 6.11
N GLY A 248 11.97 12.35 5.38
CA GLY A 248 12.38 11.92 4.05
C GLY A 248 11.28 12.00 2.99
N CYS A 249 10.39 13.00 3.10
CA CYS A 249 9.37 13.31 2.09
C CYS A 249 9.83 14.44 1.18
N SER A 250 9.64 14.26 -0.11
CA SER A 250 9.85 15.27 -1.15
C SER A 250 8.52 15.83 -1.71
N THR A 251 7.40 15.15 -1.43
CA THR A 251 6.09 15.53 -1.96
C THR A 251 5.01 15.45 -0.89
N TRP A 252 3.90 16.17 -1.12
CA TRP A 252 2.72 16.09 -0.27
C TRP A 252 2.08 14.71 -0.27
N ALA A 253 2.08 14.00 -1.41
CA ALA A 253 1.54 12.63 -1.47
C ALA A 253 2.26 11.70 -0.49
N GLN A 254 3.59 11.76 -0.42
CA GLN A 254 4.37 11.00 0.55
C GLN A 254 4.05 11.40 2.00
N ALA A 255 3.95 12.70 2.28
CA ALA A 255 3.64 13.19 3.62
C ALA A 255 2.24 12.76 4.09
N LEU A 256 1.23 12.85 3.21
CA LEU A 256 -0.14 12.41 3.49
C LEU A 256 -0.22 10.90 3.74
N LEU A 257 0.50 10.07 2.99
CA LEU A 257 0.56 8.64 3.24
C LEU A 257 1.30 8.32 4.54
N LYS A 258 2.43 8.99 4.82
CA LYS A 258 3.14 8.82 6.10
C LYS A 258 2.29 9.24 7.29
N PHE A 259 1.49 10.30 7.18
CA PHE A 259 0.51 10.68 8.19
C PHE A 259 -0.41 9.51 8.54
N ILE A 260 -0.94 8.82 7.52
CA ILE A 260 -1.87 7.70 7.69
C ILE A 260 -1.16 6.49 8.31
N VAL A 261 -0.08 6.03 7.67
CA VAL A 261 0.58 4.78 8.09
C VAL A 261 1.39 4.92 9.38
N ALA A 262 1.64 6.15 9.83
CA ALA A 262 2.21 6.41 11.16
C ALA A 262 1.23 6.13 12.29
N HIS A 263 -0.09 6.15 12.04
CA HIS A 263 -1.06 5.82 13.07
C HIS A 263 -0.96 4.34 13.47
N PRO A 264 -0.79 4.01 14.78
CA PRO A 264 -0.47 2.65 15.23
C PRO A 264 -1.56 1.62 14.95
N ALA A 265 -2.81 2.03 14.77
CA ALA A 265 -3.92 1.13 14.43
C ALA A 265 -4.00 0.80 12.93
N VAL A 266 -3.38 1.59 12.06
CA VAL A 266 -3.47 1.39 10.61
C VAL A 266 -2.55 0.25 10.17
N THR A 267 -3.08 -0.77 9.51
CA THR A 267 -2.32 -1.88 8.97
C THR A 267 -1.78 -1.57 7.58
N CYS A 268 -2.62 -1.02 6.69
CA CYS A 268 -2.25 -0.75 5.31
C CYS A 268 -3.09 0.41 4.73
N ALA A 269 -2.48 1.31 3.96
CA ALA A 269 -3.17 2.29 3.13
C ALA A 269 -3.16 1.85 1.67
N ILE A 270 -4.27 2.05 0.94
CA ILE A 270 -4.44 1.59 -0.44
C ILE A 270 -4.66 2.74 -1.43
N PRO A 271 -3.65 3.61 -1.67
CA PRO A 271 -3.74 4.59 -2.74
C PRO A 271 -3.92 3.91 -4.09
N ALA A 272 -4.82 4.46 -4.93
CA ALA A 272 -5.03 4.01 -6.30
C ALA A 272 -4.31 4.95 -7.27
N THR A 273 -3.74 4.40 -8.33
CA THR A 273 -3.08 5.18 -9.39
C THR A 273 -2.98 4.40 -10.70
N SER A 274 -2.98 5.12 -11.82
CA SER A 274 -2.64 4.60 -13.16
C SER A 274 -1.22 4.98 -13.60
N ASN A 275 -0.44 5.66 -12.74
CA ASN A 275 0.90 6.16 -13.07
C ASN A 275 1.99 5.40 -12.30
N VAL A 276 2.95 4.84 -13.04
CA VAL A 276 4.09 4.07 -12.50
C VAL A 276 4.96 4.91 -11.55
N ASN A 277 5.14 6.21 -11.82
CA ASN A 277 5.93 7.08 -10.94
C ASN A 277 5.22 7.32 -9.60
N HIS A 278 3.89 7.48 -9.62
CA HIS A 278 3.11 7.58 -8.39
C HIS A 278 3.19 6.28 -7.55
N VAL A 279 3.29 5.10 -8.19
CA VAL A 279 3.53 3.84 -7.44
C VAL A 279 4.84 3.90 -6.69
N ARG A 280 5.93 4.32 -7.34
CA ARG A 280 7.24 4.47 -6.69
C ARG A 280 7.18 5.45 -5.52
N GLU A 281 6.54 6.60 -5.76
CA GLU A 281 6.35 7.66 -4.76
C GLU A 281 5.53 7.16 -3.55
N ASN A 282 4.41 6.47 -3.79
CA ASN A 282 3.57 5.90 -2.74
C ASN A 282 4.33 4.84 -1.92
N LEU A 283 5.09 3.96 -2.56
CA LEU A 283 5.89 2.94 -1.87
C LEU A 283 6.99 3.57 -0.99
N LEU A 284 7.62 4.66 -1.45
CA LEU A 284 8.61 5.41 -0.65
C LEU A 284 8.01 5.95 0.65
N ALA A 285 6.72 6.32 0.66
CA ALA A 285 6.02 6.69 1.90
C ALA A 285 5.94 5.55 2.92
N GLY A 286 6.02 4.30 2.47
CA GLY A 286 6.10 3.11 3.30
C GLY A 286 7.50 2.76 3.80
N SER A 287 8.48 3.67 3.74
CA SER A 287 9.86 3.43 4.14
C SER A 287 10.43 4.58 4.98
N GLY A 288 11.55 4.32 5.66
CA GLY A 288 12.25 5.33 6.45
C GLY A 288 11.48 5.79 7.69
N ARG A 289 11.80 7.01 8.18
CA ARG A 289 11.20 7.56 9.40
C ARG A 289 9.73 7.90 9.19
N LEU A 290 8.89 7.51 10.13
CA LEU A 290 7.49 7.92 10.22
C LEU A 290 7.35 9.13 11.16
N PRO A 291 6.36 10.02 10.92
CA PRO A 291 6.08 11.12 11.82
C PRO A 291 5.56 10.60 13.17
N ASP A 292 5.98 11.22 14.25
CA ASP A 292 5.37 11.06 15.57
C ASP A 292 4.00 11.77 15.65
N GLU A 293 3.34 11.70 16.79
CA GLU A 293 2.01 12.30 16.97
C GLU A 293 2.02 13.82 16.79
N ALA A 294 3.04 14.52 17.27
CA ALA A 294 3.15 15.96 17.14
C ALA A 294 3.30 16.37 15.68
N LEU A 295 4.16 15.67 14.95
CA LEU A 295 4.36 15.93 13.52
C LEU A 295 3.14 15.50 12.68
N ARG A 296 2.43 14.43 13.04
CA ARG A 296 1.15 14.09 12.40
C ARG A 296 0.13 15.23 12.56
N LYS A 297 -0.02 15.79 13.75
CA LYS A 297 -0.90 16.96 13.99
C LYS A 297 -0.49 18.16 13.12
N ARG A 298 0.81 18.40 12.98
CA ARG A 298 1.35 19.47 12.14
C ARG A 298 1.06 19.22 10.65
N ILE A 299 1.27 18.01 10.14
CA ILE A 299 0.97 17.64 8.76
C ILE A 299 -0.52 17.90 8.45
N ALA A 300 -1.42 17.47 9.32
CA ALA A 300 -2.86 17.68 9.15
C ALA A 300 -3.23 19.17 9.12
N LEU A 301 -2.63 19.96 10.03
CA LEU A 301 -2.87 21.40 10.11
C LEU A 301 -2.38 22.13 8.85
N ASP A 302 -1.15 21.83 8.42
CA ASP A 302 -0.55 22.48 7.25
C ASP A 302 -1.27 22.06 5.96
N ALA A 303 -1.64 20.79 5.82
CA ALA A 303 -2.48 20.31 4.71
C ALA A 303 -3.84 21.00 4.68
N GLY A 304 -4.52 21.14 5.82
CA GLY A 304 -5.83 21.79 5.89
C GLY A 304 -5.79 23.31 5.64
N ARG A 305 -4.65 23.96 5.83
CA ARG A 305 -4.49 25.39 5.52
C ARG A 305 -4.22 25.64 4.03
N LEU A 306 -3.62 24.67 3.36
CA LEU A 306 -3.17 24.81 1.97
C LEU A 306 -4.13 24.16 0.97
N ALA A 307 -4.93 23.17 1.37
CA ALA A 307 -5.97 22.54 0.58
C ALA A 307 -7.29 23.32 0.68
#